data_d2bfbbceedccfc61bd774711ea074890
#
_entry.id   d2bfbbceedccfc61bd774711ea074890
#
_cell.length_a   1.000
_cell.length_b   1.000
_cell.length_c   1.000
_cell.angle_alpha   90.00
_cell.angle_beta   90.00
_cell.angle_gamma   90.00
#
_symmetry.space_group_name_H-M   'P 1'
#
loop_
_entity.id
_entity.type
_entity.pdbx_description
1 polymer ?
#
loop_
_entity_poly.entity_id
_entity_poly.type
_entity_poly.pdbx_seq_one_letter_code
_entity_poly.pdbx_strand_id
1 'polypeptide(L)'
;RGPRAPGDLEEQGADGTLAPTEPADHTGLSVCDEDRLLLAVTDLPRQQSLGLWHWRVTRPLLVLGAPRSGRSTVIASAATAALGAGRGVHLCGFASPTLDASGQAPDEASPMRELLTHPGVGTVVGTEDPRRLARLWGLAAGGRLGGDLLCLDNVEALVTAIDEVLGPGQGNALLEAVIRTTSAAGTPLLLTAPLVASTARWAGSMGLRLVLGAATGTQAALAGLPRGVVTGGAP
;
A
#
# COMPACT_ATOMS: atom_id res chain seq x y z
N ARG A 1 29.49 -54.16 30.11
CA ARG A 1 29.25 -52.94 29.29
C ARG A 1 27.78 -52.91 28.93
N GLY A 2 26.99 -52.11 29.66
CA GLY A 2 25.53 -51.97 29.48
C GLY A 2 25.24 -50.97 28.35
N PRO A 3 24.02 -51.07 27.75
CA PRO A 3 23.61 -50.20 26.65
C PRO A 3 23.19 -48.80 27.16
N ARG A 4 23.57 -47.81 26.39
CA ARG A 4 23.31 -46.39 26.60
C ARG A 4 21.85 -46.09 26.21
N ALA A 5 21.14 -45.34 27.06
CA ALA A 5 19.78 -44.85 26.79
C ALA A 5 19.77 -43.86 25.61
N PRO A 6 18.67 -43.80 24.85
CA PRO A 6 18.51 -42.80 23.76
C PRO A 6 18.29 -41.42 24.34
N GLY A 7 19.07 -40.49 23.85
CA GLY A 7 19.03 -39.09 24.24
C GLY A 7 17.79 -38.38 23.78
N ASP A 8 17.40 -37.42 24.61
CA ASP A 8 16.33 -36.48 24.45
C ASP A 8 16.48 -35.69 23.14
N LEU A 9 15.50 -35.82 22.27
CA LEU A 9 15.32 -34.91 21.15
C LEU A 9 14.64 -33.65 21.71
N GLU A 10 15.42 -32.58 21.83
CA GLU A 10 14.89 -31.25 22.08
C GLU A 10 13.98 -30.89 20.93
N GLU A 11 12.69 -30.82 21.23
CA GLU A 11 11.69 -30.16 20.41
C GLU A 11 12.03 -28.66 20.34
N GLN A 12 12.69 -28.25 19.28
CA GLN A 12 12.75 -26.83 18.91
C GLN A 12 11.36 -26.42 18.43
N GLY A 13 10.55 -25.94 19.35
CA GLY A 13 9.29 -25.28 19.07
C GLY A 13 9.54 -24.08 18.18
N ALA A 14 9.10 -24.17 16.92
CA ALA A 14 8.96 -23.03 16.04
C ALA A 14 7.77 -22.18 16.55
N ASP A 15 7.97 -21.46 17.64
CA ASP A 15 7.04 -20.45 18.13
C ASP A 15 7.23 -19.18 17.29
N GLY A 16 6.51 -19.15 16.15
CA GLY A 16 6.33 -17.99 15.31
C GLY A 16 5.36 -16.99 15.94
N THR A 17 5.53 -16.71 17.21
CA THR A 17 4.79 -15.64 17.90
C THR A 17 5.19 -14.32 17.29
N LEU A 18 4.30 -13.78 16.44
CA LEU A 18 4.37 -12.36 16.05
C LEU A 18 4.43 -11.57 17.36
N ALA A 19 5.56 -10.93 17.61
CA ALA A 19 5.72 -10.03 18.74
C ALA A 19 4.53 -9.09 18.80
N PRO A 20 3.88 -8.92 19.97
CA PRO A 20 2.81 -7.95 20.11
C PRO A 20 3.38 -6.59 19.72
N THR A 21 2.72 -5.95 18.76
CA THR A 21 2.94 -4.53 18.43
C THR A 21 2.94 -3.79 19.75
N GLU A 22 4.02 -3.07 20.04
CA GLU A 22 4.15 -2.27 21.26
C GLU A 22 2.86 -1.51 21.54
N PRO A 23 2.36 -1.48 22.80
CA PRO A 23 1.17 -0.74 23.14
C PRO A 23 1.39 0.72 22.73
N ALA A 24 0.47 1.22 21.92
CA ALA A 24 0.47 2.62 21.52
C ALA A 24 0.43 3.48 22.78
N ASP A 25 1.47 4.26 23.00
CA ASP A 25 1.57 5.21 24.09
C ASP A 25 0.48 6.28 23.87
N HIS A 26 -0.57 6.25 24.69
CA HIS A 26 -1.78 7.06 24.53
C HIS A 26 -1.66 8.46 25.14
N THR A 27 -0.47 8.87 25.56
CA THR A 27 -0.23 10.16 26.19
C THR A 27 0.65 11.03 25.31
N GLY A 28 0.01 11.81 24.43
CA GLY A 28 0.69 12.88 23.73
C GLY A 28 0.17 13.07 22.29
N LEU A 29 -0.81 13.97 22.14
CA LEU A 29 -0.99 14.73 20.90
C LEU A 29 0.26 15.63 20.75
N SER A 30 1.40 15.05 20.54
CA SER A 30 2.64 15.77 20.37
C SER A 30 3.33 15.32 19.11
N VAL A 31 3.49 16.29 18.24
CA VAL A 31 4.43 16.35 17.13
C VAL A 31 4.11 15.35 16.01
N CYS A 32 3.80 15.90 14.86
CA CYS A 32 3.87 15.22 13.56
C CYS A 32 5.20 14.47 13.49
N ASP A 33 5.19 13.20 13.83
CA ASP A 33 6.28 12.30 13.47
C ASP A 33 6.24 12.27 11.93
N GLU A 34 7.13 13.03 11.29
CA GLU A 34 7.16 13.22 9.83
C GLU A 34 7.15 11.89 9.07
N ASP A 35 7.49 10.80 9.78
CA ASP A 35 7.53 9.46 9.24
C ASP A 35 6.25 8.64 9.48
N ARG A 36 5.21 9.22 10.08
CA ARG A 36 3.96 8.51 10.39
C ARG A 36 2.74 9.24 9.85
N LEU A 37 1.94 8.56 9.04
CA LEU A 37 0.66 9.05 8.56
C LEU A 37 -0.49 8.30 9.23
N LEU A 38 -1.45 9.01 9.80
CA LEU A 38 -2.68 8.41 10.32
C LEU A 38 -3.53 7.93 9.15
N LEU A 39 -3.81 6.61 9.09
CA LEU A 39 -4.61 6.02 8.00
C LEU A 39 -5.92 5.41 8.45
N ALA A 40 -6.03 4.95 9.69
CA ALA A 40 -7.22 4.25 10.12
C ALA A 40 -7.42 4.36 11.63
N VAL A 41 -8.66 4.09 12.04
CA VAL A 41 -9.03 3.80 13.42
C VAL A 41 -9.12 2.28 13.57
N THR A 42 -8.51 1.73 14.61
CA THR A 42 -8.57 0.31 14.95
C THR A 42 -9.53 0.09 16.10
N ASP A 43 -10.39 -0.91 15.97
CA ASP A 43 -11.17 -1.39 17.09
C ASP A 43 -10.33 -2.40 17.90
N LEU A 44 -10.23 -2.17 19.19
CA LEU A 44 -9.49 -3.00 20.16
C LEU A 44 -10.48 -3.64 21.14
N PRO A 45 -11.24 -4.66 20.74
CA PRO A 45 -12.36 -5.21 21.54
C PRO A 45 -11.93 -5.72 22.91
N ARG A 46 -10.73 -6.28 23.02
CA ARG A 46 -10.17 -6.75 24.31
C ARG A 46 -9.90 -5.63 25.31
N GLN A 47 -9.69 -4.42 24.81
CA GLN A 47 -9.42 -3.21 25.61
C GLN A 47 -10.66 -2.31 25.69
N GLN A 48 -11.76 -2.68 25.01
CA GLN A 48 -12.97 -1.86 24.87
C GLN A 48 -12.67 -0.40 24.47
N SER A 49 -11.71 -0.24 23.55
CA SER A 49 -11.20 1.08 23.12
C SER A 49 -10.96 1.13 21.62
N LEU A 50 -10.92 2.33 21.11
CA LEU A 50 -10.49 2.61 19.75
C LEU A 50 -9.03 3.07 19.77
N GLY A 51 -8.23 2.53 18.86
CA GLY A 51 -6.85 2.96 18.64
C GLY A 51 -6.70 3.70 17.31
N LEU A 52 -5.60 4.41 17.14
CA LEU A 52 -5.22 5.01 15.87
C LEU A 52 -4.15 4.17 15.21
N TRP A 53 -4.33 3.87 13.93
CA TRP A 53 -3.34 3.16 13.16
C TRP A 53 -2.55 4.13 12.29
N HIS A 54 -1.25 4.19 12.54
CA HIS A 54 -0.31 5.03 11.80
C HIS A 54 0.54 4.17 10.89
N TRP A 55 0.60 4.55 9.63
CA TRP A 55 1.53 3.96 8.68
C TRP A 55 2.90 4.66 8.79
N ARG A 56 3.94 3.89 9.05
CA ARG A 56 5.31 4.39 8.96
C ARG A 56 5.72 4.45 7.49
N VAL A 57 5.84 5.65 6.95
CA VAL A 57 6.02 5.89 5.50
C VAL A 57 7.35 5.37 4.94
N THR A 58 8.35 5.16 5.79
CA THR A 58 9.63 4.53 5.39
C THR A 58 9.48 3.06 4.99
N ARG A 59 8.30 2.45 5.23
CA ARG A 59 7.98 1.08 4.81
C ARG A 59 6.90 1.11 3.76
N PRO A 60 7.18 0.62 2.53
CA PRO A 60 6.15 0.53 1.49
C PRO A 60 4.91 -0.20 1.97
N LEU A 61 3.73 0.33 1.64
CA LEU A 61 2.44 -0.22 2.00
C LEU A 61 1.75 -0.80 0.76
N LEU A 62 1.39 -2.08 0.81
CA LEU A 62 0.55 -2.74 -0.18
C LEU A 62 -0.88 -2.89 0.35
N VAL A 63 -1.84 -2.30 -0.35
CA VAL A 63 -3.27 -2.43 -0.04
C VAL A 63 -3.90 -3.43 -1.00
N LEU A 64 -4.38 -4.53 -0.47
CA LEU A 64 -5.02 -5.61 -1.21
C LEU A 64 -6.53 -5.60 -0.96
N GLY A 65 -7.31 -5.76 -2.01
CA GLY A 65 -8.76 -5.82 -1.85
C GLY A 65 -9.50 -6.09 -3.15
N ALA A 66 -10.75 -6.53 -3.05
CA ALA A 66 -11.65 -6.67 -4.18
C ALA A 66 -12.00 -5.30 -4.80
N PRO A 67 -12.56 -5.24 -6.00
CA PRO A 67 -13.17 -4.02 -6.51
C PRO A 67 -14.18 -3.45 -5.51
N ARG A 68 -14.20 -2.14 -5.33
CA ARG A 68 -15.07 -1.41 -4.38
C ARG A 68 -14.80 -1.69 -2.90
N SER A 69 -13.69 -2.33 -2.54
CA SER A 69 -13.33 -2.58 -1.15
C SER A 69 -12.79 -1.35 -0.39
N GLY A 70 -12.64 -0.20 -1.05
CA GLY A 70 -12.09 1.02 -0.46
C GLY A 70 -10.60 1.26 -0.72
N ARG A 71 -9.97 0.53 -1.65
CA ARG A 71 -8.55 0.73 -2.00
C ARG A 71 -8.21 2.18 -2.34
N SER A 72 -8.98 2.80 -3.24
CA SER A 72 -8.77 4.20 -3.64
C SER A 72 -9.08 5.17 -2.49
N THR A 73 -9.96 4.81 -1.56
CA THR A 73 -10.21 5.58 -0.33
C THR A 73 -8.99 5.59 0.57
N VAL A 74 -8.28 4.46 0.70
CA VAL A 74 -7.01 4.41 1.46
C VAL A 74 -5.97 5.32 0.82
N ILE A 75 -5.87 5.34 -0.52
CA ILE A 75 -4.99 6.28 -1.22
C ILE A 75 -5.37 7.72 -0.91
N ALA A 76 -6.65 8.07 -1.00
CA ALA A 76 -7.13 9.43 -0.71
C ALA A 76 -6.77 9.84 0.72
N SER A 77 -7.02 8.97 1.70
CA SER A 77 -6.67 9.22 3.11
C SER A 77 -5.17 9.41 3.31
N ALA A 78 -4.35 8.54 2.70
CA ALA A 78 -2.89 8.62 2.79
C ALA A 78 -2.36 9.90 2.14
N ALA A 79 -2.85 10.25 0.96
CA ALA A 79 -2.47 11.45 0.24
C ALA A 79 -2.85 12.72 1.00
N THR A 80 -4.08 12.78 1.54
CA THR A 80 -4.53 13.91 2.36
C THR A 80 -3.68 14.05 3.62
N ALA A 81 -3.36 12.94 4.30
CA ALA A 81 -2.50 12.96 5.48
C ALA A 81 -1.06 13.42 5.12
N ALA A 82 -0.52 12.98 3.98
CA ALA A 82 0.81 13.39 3.50
C ALA A 82 0.85 14.89 3.18
N LEU A 83 -0.16 15.40 2.49
CA LEU A 83 -0.29 16.83 2.18
C LEU A 83 -0.41 17.66 3.47
N GLY A 84 -1.20 17.19 4.44
CA GLY A 84 -1.30 17.81 5.76
C GLY A 84 0.01 17.82 6.55
N ALA A 85 0.91 16.87 6.29
CA ALA A 85 2.26 16.82 6.83
C ALA A 85 3.30 17.60 5.98
N GLY A 86 2.85 18.36 4.97
CA GLY A 86 3.71 19.17 4.10
C GLY A 86 4.50 18.38 3.06
N ARG A 87 4.14 17.11 2.79
CA ARG A 87 4.78 16.28 1.76
C ARG A 87 4.09 16.49 0.41
N GLY A 88 4.87 16.48 -0.66
CA GLY A 88 4.34 16.37 -2.02
C GLY A 88 3.73 14.98 -2.26
N VAL A 89 2.81 14.89 -3.22
CA VAL A 89 2.13 13.63 -3.56
C VAL A 89 2.10 13.44 -5.07
N HIS A 90 2.40 12.22 -5.53
CA HIS A 90 2.24 11.79 -6.90
C HIS A 90 1.21 10.66 -6.98
N LEU A 91 0.22 10.81 -7.87
CA LEU A 91 -0.92 9.89 -8.00
C LEU A 91 -0.90 9.21 -9.37
N CYS A 92 -0.75 7.89 -9.39
CA CYS A 92 -0.83 7.06 -10.59
C CYS A 92 -2.07 6.19 -10.56
N GLY A 93 -2.73 6.01 -11.71
CA GLY A 93 -3.98 5.24 -11.84
C GLY A 93 -5.24 6.11 -11.73
N PHE A 94 -5.07 7.41 -11.71
CA PHE A 94 -6.17 8.36 -11.70
C PHE A 94 -6.13 9.17 -13.00
N ALA A 95 -7.31 9.36 -13.59
CA ALA A 95 -7.43 10.25 -14.74
C ALA A 95 -7.01 11.68 -14.35
N SER A 96 -6.28 12.32 -15.22
CA SER A 96 -5.95 13.74 -15.03
C SER A 96 -7.25 14.55 -14.91
N PRO A 97 -7.34 15.53 -14.00
CA PRO A 97 -8.54 16.33 -13.80
C PRO A 97 -8.89 17.24 -15.00
N THR A 98 -8.08 17.22 -16.05
CA THR A 98 -8.44 17.80 -17.35
C THR A 98 -9.59 16.97 -17.90
N LEU A 99 -10.74 17.63 -18.05
CA LEU A 99 -12.01 17.17 -18.61
C LEU A 99 -11.98 15.78 -19.23
N ASP A 100 -12.84 14.88 -18.76
CA ASP A 100 -13.10 13.63 -19.47
C ASP A 100 -13.50 13.91 -20.92
N ALA A 101 -13.35 12.90 -21.80
CA ALA A 101 -13.69 13.04 -23.23
C ALA A 101 -15.18 13.39 -23.47
N SER A 102 -16.01 13.37 -22.43
CA SER A 102 -17.44 13.76 -22.44
C SER A 102 -17.67 15.21 -22.01
N GLY A 103 -16.64 15.92 -21.53
CA GLY A 103 -16.79 17.29 -21.02
C GLY A 103 -17.53 17.37 -19.69
N GLN A 104 -17.83 16.23 -19.08
CA GLN A 104 -18.50 16.16 -17.79
C GLN A 104 -17.46 16.26 -16.68
N ALA A 105 -17.56 17.30 -15.87
CA ALA A 105 -16.79 17.38 -14.63
C ALA A 105 -17.21 16.20 -13.72
N PRO A 106 -16.26 15.43 -13.16
CA PRO A 106 -16.61 14.44 -12.15
C PRO A 106 -17.36 15.12 -11.01
N ASP A 107 -18.25 14.37 -10.37
CA ASP A 107 -19.16 14.82 -9.32
C ASP A 107 -18.47 15.82 -8.37
N GLU A 108 -18.99 17.04 -8.26
CA GLU A 108 -18.32 18.18 -7.61
C GLU A 108 -18.01 17.94 -6.13
N ALA A 109 -18.66 16.98 -5.51
CA ALA A 109 -18.56 16.65 -4.09
C ALA A 109 -17.57 15.49 -3.78
N SER A 110 -16.82 14.96 -4.75
CA SER A 110 -15.92 13.84 -4.48
C SER A 110 -14.64 14.30 -3.76
N PRO A 111 -14.31 13.74 -2.57
CA PRO A 111 -13.04 14.02 -1.88
C PRO A 111 -11.81 13.77 -2.75
N MET A 112 -11.92 12.86 -3.72
CA MET A 112 -10.87 12.57 -4.68
C MET A 112 -10.60 13.74 -5.62
N ARG A 113 -11.64 14.47 -6.07
CA ARG A 113 -11.46 15.62 -6.95
C ARG A 113 -10.70 16.74 -6.24
N GLU A 114 -11.08 17.05 -5.02
CA GLU A 114 -10.38 18.06 -4.21
C GLU A 114 -8.90 17.69 -4.04
N LEU A 115 -8.64 16.42 -3.78
CA LEU A 115 -7.28 15.89 -3.72
C LEU A 115 -6.52 16.09 -5.04
N LEU A 116 -7.12 15.72 -6.18
CA LEU A 116 -6.48 15.78 -7.50
C LEU A 116 -6.11 17.21 -7.94
N THR A 117 -6.79 18.22 -7.39
CA THR A 117 -6.55 19.64 -7.70
C THR A 117 -5.72 20.36 -6.63
N HIS A 118 -5.34 19.67 -5.57
CA HIS A 118 -4.58 20.27 -4.47
C HIS A 118 -3.17 20.70 -4.95
N PRO A 119 -2.70 21.91 -4.59
CA PRO A 119 -1.41 22.45 -5.08
C PRO A 119 -0.18 21.63 -4.67
N GLY A 120 -0.26 20.83 -3.60
CA GLY A 120 0.79 19.90 -3.18
C GLY A 120 0.82 18.59 -3.98
N VAL A 121 -0.13 18.36 -4.91
CA VAL A 121 -0.09 17.21 -5.80
C VAL A 121 0.74 17.54 -7.03
N GLY A 122 1.91 16.90 -7.14
CA GLY A 122 2.89 17.18 -8.19
C GLY A 122 2.52 16.55 -9.52
N THR A 123 2.07 15.30 -9.52
CA THR A 123 1.73 14.58 -10.76
C THR A 123 0.49 13.71 -10.55
N VAL A 124 -0.46 13.86 -11.46
CA VAL A 124 -1.58 12.94 -11.63
C VAL A 124 -1.44 12.31 -13.01
N VAL A 125 -1.44 10.98 -13.11
CA VAL A 125 -1.31 10.25 -14.36
C VAL A 125 -2.04 8.91 -14.29
N GLY A 126 -2.86 8.63 -15.29
CA GLY A 126 -3.54 7.35 -15.45
C GLY A 126 -2.91 6.48 -16.54
N THR A 127 -3.62 5.41 -16.88
CA THR A 127 -3.22 4.47 -17.94
C THR A 127 -3.36 5.08 -19.34
N GLU A 128 -4.05 6.19 -19.49
CA GLU A 128 -4.21 6.93 -20.74
C GLU A 128 -2.92 7.62 -21.22
N ASP A 129 -1.97 7.87 -20.32
CA ASP A 129 -0.65 8.42 -20.68
C ASP A 129 0.48 7.51 -20.15
N PRO A 130 0.68 6.34 -20.79
CA PRO A 130 1.65 5.35 -20.33
C PRO A 130 3.12 5.83 -20.46
N ARG A 131 3.41 6.77 -21.35
CA ARG A 131 4.76 7.34 -21.47
C ARG A 131 5.11 8.24 -20.27
N ARG A 132 4.17 9.08 -19.85
CA ARG A 132 4.33 9.91 -18.66
C ARG A 132 4.40 9.06 -17.39
N LEU A 133 3.57 8.00 -17.32
CA LEU A 133 3.59 7.03 -16.25
C LEU A 133 4.97 6.33 -16.15
N ALA A 134 5.48 5.80 -17.25
CA ALA A 134 6.80 5.16 -17.31
C ALA A 134 7.93 6.12 -16.90
N ARG A 135 7.85 7.39 -17.34
CA ARG A 135 8.82 8.42 -16.95
C ARG A 135 8.79 8.71 -15.45
N LEU A 136 7.59 8.84 -14.84
CA LEU A 136 7.46 9.06 -13.40
C LEU A 136 8.04 7.88 -12.60
N TRP A 137 7.71 6.64 -13.02
CA TRP A 137 8.28 5.45 -12.37
C TRP A 137 9.80 5.36 -12.57
N GLY A 138 10.33 5.79 -13.72
CA GLY A 138 11.77 5.90 -13.95
C GLY A 138 12.44 6.90 -13.00
N LEU A 139 11.80 8.03 -12.70
CA LEU A 139 12.28 8.98 -11.70
C LEU A 139 12.27 8.37 -10.29
N ALA A 140 11.19 7.66 -9.93
CA ALA A 140 11.08 6.94 -8.66
C ALA A 140 12.15 5.85 -8.52
N ALA A 141 12.34 5.03 -9.55
CA ALA A 141 13.38 4.01 -9.60
C ALA A 141 14.80 4.59 -9.53
N GLY A 142 14.99 5.82 -9.96
CA GLY A 142 16.23 6.57 -9.80
C GLY A 142 16.38 7.33 -8.48
N GLY A 143 15.45 7.19 -7.53
CA GLY A 143 15.48 7.86 -6.22
C GLY A 143 15.27 9.39 -6.30
N ARG A 144 14.59 9.87 -7.33
CA ARG A 144 14.48 11.32 -7.63
C ARG A 144 13.18 11.97 -7.15
N LEU A 145 12.35 11.26 -6.39
CA LEU A 145 11.11 11.80 -5.82
C LEU A 145 11.32 12.42 -4.43
N GLY A 146 12.50 12.25 -3.83
CA GLY A 146 12.78 12.78 -2.49
C GLY A 146 11.85 12.17 -1.43
N GLY A 147 11.27 13.02 -0.60
CA GLY A 147 10.33 12.64 0.47
C GLY A 147 8.87 12.63 0.05
N ASP A 148 8.56 12.82 -1.23
CA ASP A 148 7.18 12.84 -1.73
C ASP A 148 6.54 11.45 -1.69
N LEU A 149 5.25 11.41 -1.41
CA LEU A 149 4.47 10.16 -1.42
C LEU A 149 4.13 9.76 -2.87
N LEU A 150 4.53 8.55 -3.26
CA LEU A 150 4.10 7.92 -4.51
C LEU A 150 2.95 6.95 -4.25
N CYS A 151 1.79 7.22 -4.84
CA CYS A 151 0.61 6.36 -4.81
C CYS A 151 0.39 5.70 -6.17
N LEU A 152 0.26 4.37 -6.19
CA LEU A 152 -0.01 3.57 -7.39
C LEU A 152 -1.34 2.83 -7.22
N ASP A 153 -2.42 3.32 -7.83
CA ASP A 153 -3.71 2.63 -7.79
C ASP A 153 -3.83 1.59 -8.89
N ASN A 154 -4.30 0.40 -8.52
CA ASN A 154 -4.47 -0.73 -9.44
C ASN A 154 -3.20 -1.05 -10.24
N VAL A 155 -2.14 -1.38 -9.52
CA VAL A 155 -0.79 -1.52 -10.06
C VAL A 155 -0.69 -2.48 -11.26
N GLU A 156 -1.56 -3.48 -11.38
CA GLU A 156 -1.59 -4.38 -12.55
C GLU A 156 -1.95 -3.66 -13.84
N ALA A 157 -2.94 -2.77 -13.79
CA ALA A 157 -3.32 -1.97 -14.96
C ALA A 157 -2.17 -1.01 -15.37
N LEU A 158 -1.48 -0.42 -14.37
CA LEU A 158 -0.33 0.45 -14.62
C LEU A 158 0.83 -0.30 -15.26
N VAL A 159 1.13 -1.52 -14.77
CA VAL A 159 2.16 -2.40 -15.36
C VAL A 159 1.82 -2.73 -16.81
N THR A 160 0.56 -3.11 -17.09
CA THR A 160 0.11 -3.42 -18.45
C THR A 160 0.28 -2.20 -19.37
N ALA A 161 -0.14 -1.02 -18.94
CA ALA A 161 0.01 0.21 -19.73
C ALA A 161 1.48 0.55 -20.01
N ILE A 162 2.38 0.31 -19.07
CA ILE A 162 3.82 0.51 -19.28
C ILE A 162 4.37 -0.52 -20.29
N ASP A 163 3.93 -1.78 -20.20
CA ASP A 163 4.34 -2.83 -21.14
C ASP A 163 3.95 -2.52 -22.59
N GLU A 164 2.84 -1.81 -22.82
CA GLU A 164 2.41 -1.37 -24.16
C GLU A 164 3.41 -0.40 -24.83
N VAL A 165 4.14 0.38 -24.07
CA VAL A 165 5.07 1.39 -24.60
C VAL A 165 6.55 1.02 -24.48
N LEU A 166 6.92 0.23 -23.48
CA LEU A 166 8.30 -0.18 -23.26
C LEU A 166 8.59 -1.61 -23.71
N GLY A 167 7.55 -2.41 -23.94
CA GLY A 167 7.63 -3.82 -24.30
C GLY A 167 7.29 -4.77 -23.15
N PRO A 168 6.97 -6.03 -23.45
CA PRO A 168 6.52 -7.02 -22.46
C PRO A 168 7.49 -7.21 -21.32
N GLY A 169 6.98 -7.21 -20.09
CA GLY A 169 7.75 -7.43 -18.86
C GLY A 169 8.49 -6.20 -18.33
N GLN A 170 8.58 -5.12 -19.10
CA GLN A 170 9.28 -3.90 -18.68
C GLN A 170 8.55 -3.17 -17.53
N GLY A 171 7.22 -3.20 -17.53
CA GLY A 171 6.41 -2.64 -16.45
C GLY A 171 6.69 -3.33 -15.12
N ASN A 172 6.77 -4.66 -15.12
CA ASN A 172 7.14 -5.41 -13.91
C ASN A 172 8.58 -5.11 -13.45
N ALA A 173 9.54 -5.09 -14.36
CA ALA A 173 10.93 -4.79 -14.04
C ALA A 173 11.06 -3.38 -13.44
N LEU A 174 10.34 -2.42 -14.00
CA LEU A 174 10.31 -1.04 -13.51
C LEU A 174 9.63 -0.94 -12.14
N LEU A 175 8.52 -1.65 -11.92
CA LEU A 175 7.85 -1.70 -10.61
C LEU A 175 8.79 -2.27 -9.52
N GLU A 176 9.48 -3.37 -9.81
CA GLU A 176 10.44 -3.96 -8.89
C GLU A 176 11.59 -2.99 -8.56
N ALA A 177 12.06 -2.24 -9.55
CA ALA A 177 13.06 -1.19 -9.35
C ALA A 177 12.53 -0.06 -8.46
N VAL A 178 11.28 0.40 -8.68
CA VAL A 178 10.61 1.40 -7.84
C VAL A 178 10.52 0.90 -6.39
N ILE A 179 9.98 -0.31 -6.15
CA ILE A 179 9.83 -0.86 -4.80
C ILE A 179 11.19 -0.95 -4.08
N ARG A 180 12.21 -1.46 -4.76
CA ARG A 180 13.55 -1.60 -4.20
C ARG A 180 14.17 -0.25 -3.84
N THR A 181 14.11 0.71 -4.75
CA THR A 181 14.74 2.03 -4.55
C THR A 181 14.01 2.84 -3.48
N THR A 182 12.67 2.88 -3.51
CA THR A 182 11.88 3.59 -2.50
C THR A 182 12.05 2.99 -1.11
N SER A 183 12.10 1.65 -1.02
CA SER A 183 12.38 0.97 0.26
C SER A 183 13.78 1.31 0.80
N ALA A 184 14.79 1.37 -0.06
CA ALA A 184 16.17 1.69 0.35
C ALA A 184 16.35 3.17 0.72
N ALA A 185 15.65 4.07 0.02
CA ALA A 185 15.71 5.50 0.26
C ALA A 185 14.75 6.00 1.36
N GLY A 186 13.87 5.14 1.87
CA GLY A 186 12.80 5.55 2.80
C GLY A 186 11.74 6.45 2.15
N THR A 187 11.66 6.47 0.82
CA THR A 187 10.65 7.24 0.09
C THR A 187 9.27 6.61 0.29
N PRO A 188 8.25 7.39 0.69
CA PRO A 188 6.90 6.88 0.90
C PRO A 188 6.31 6.25 -0.37
N LEU A 189 5.90 4.97 -0.29
CA LEU A 189 5.30 4.24 -1.41
C LEU A 189 4.05 3.49 -0.95
N LEU A 190 2.92 3.79 -1.57
CA LEU A 190 1.66 3.09 -1.39
C LEU A 190 1.18 2.50 -2.71
N LEU A 191 0.94 1.19 -2.72
CA LEU A 191 0.40 0.49 -3.88
C LEU A 191 -0.95 -0.13 -3.54
N THR A 192 -1.85 -0.16 -4.51
CA THR A 192 -3.06 -0.97 -4.42
C THR A 192 -3.09 -2.04 -5.50
N ALA A 193 -3.62 -3.20 -5.16
CA ALA A 193 -3.78 -4.31 -6.09
C ALA A 193 -5.01 -5.16 -5.75
N PRO A 194 -5.57 -5.87 -6.74
CA PRO A 194 -6.61 -6.85 -6.48
C PRO A 194 -6.04 -8.08 -5.75
N LEU A 195 -6.93 -8.84 -5.10
CA LEU A 195 -6.60 -10.12 -4.44
C LEU A 195 -6.57 -11.25 -5.47
N VAL A 196 -5.53 -11.29 -6.29
CA VAL A 196 -5.33 -12.30 -7.33
C VAL A 196 -3.92 -12.90 -7.27
N ALA A 197 -3.72 -14.04 -7.91
CA ALA A 197 -2.45 -14.77 -7.86
C ALA A 197 -1.26 -13.97 -8.42
N SER A 198 -1.47 -13.12 -9.42
CA SER A 198 -0.43 -12.26 -10.02
C SER A 198 0.17 -11.27 -9.02
N THR A 199 -0.62 -10.80 -8.04
CA THR A 199 -0.15 -9.86 -7.03
C THR A 199 0.65 -10.53 -5.90
N ALA A 200 0.57 -11.85 -5.77
CA ALA A 200 1.26 -12.59 -4.70
C ALA A 200 2.78 -12.41 -4.73
N ARG A 201 3.38 -12.29 -5.92
CA ARG A 201 4.84 -12.09 -6.04
C ARG A 201 5.30 -10.72 -5.52
N TRP A 202 4.52 -9.65 -5.73
CA TRP A 202 4.86 -8.34 -5.16
C TRP A 202 4.56 -8.30 -3.65
N ALA A 203 3.48 -8.98 -3.25
CA ALA A 203 3.17 -9.14 -1.84
C ALA A 203 4.31 -9.78 -1.06
N GLY A 204 5.08 -10.69 -1.67
CA GLY A 204 6.27 -11.30 -1.04
C GLY A 204 7.39 -10.30 -0.73
N SER A 205 7.57 -9.26 -1.56
CA SER A 205 8.60 -8.22 -1.39
C SER A 205 8.14 -7.05 -0.51
N MET A 206 6.83 -6.94 -0.23
CA MET A 206 6.25 -5.85 0.58
C MET A 206 6.06 -6.29 2.02
N GLY A 207 6.83 -5.67 2.93
CA GLY A 207 6.82 -6.04 4.35
C GLY A 207 5.55 -5.59 5.11
N LEU A 208 4.76 -4.67 4.56
CA LEU A 208 3.53 -4.16 5.18
C LEU A 208 2.35 -4.31 4.21
N ARG A 209 1.27 -4.93 4.69
CA ARG A 209 0.07 -5.18 3.89
C ARG A 209 -1.19 -4.79 4.66
N LEU A 210 -2.07 -4.09 3.98
CA LEU A 210 -3.43 -3.84 4.44
C LEU A 210 -4.39 -4.65 3.55
N VAL A 211 -5.18 -5.51 4.14
CA VAL A 211 -6.12 -6.38 3.40
C VAL A 211 -7.54 -5.91 3.66
N LEU A 212 -8.22 -5.50 2.59
CA LEU A 212 -9.59 -5.00 2.64
C LEU A 212 -10.54 -6.11 2.16
N GLY A 213 -11.25 -6.72 3.10
CA GLY A 213 -12.35 -7.64 2.79
C GLY A 213 -11.91 -8.93 2.07
N ALA A 214 -11.07 -9.78 2.68
CA ALA A 214 -10.83 -11.13 2.18
C ALA A 214 -12.06 -12.00 2.48
N ALA A 215 -12.91 -12.21 1.47
CA ALA A 215 -14.18 -12.92 1.62
C ALA A 215 -14.02 -14.46 1.64
N THR A 216 -12.89 -15.01 1.18
CA THR A 216 -12.64 -16.46 1.09
C THR A 216 -11.28 -16.83 1.67
N GLY A 217 -11.15 -18.10 2.11
CA GLY A 217 -9.87 -18.64 2.56
C GLY A 217 -8.77 -18.58 1.51
N THR A 218 -9.12 -18.73 0.23
CA THR A 218 -8.17 -18.58 -0.88
C THR A 218 -7.66 -17.15 -1.00
N GLN A 219 -8.54 -16.15 -0.89
CA GLN A 219 -8.16 -14.74 -0.90
C GLN A 219 -7.30 -14.38 0.31
N ALA A 220 -7.65 -14.90 1.49
CA ALA A 220 -6.85 -14.73 2.69
C ALA A 220 -5.43 -15.31 2.52
N ALA A 221 -5.32 -16.50 1.95
CA ALA A 221 -4.03 -17.13 1.65
C ALA A 221 -3.20 -16.34 0.63
N LEU A 222 -3.83 -15.84 -0.45
CA LEU A 222 -3.18 -14.98 -1.45
C LEU A 222 -2.68 -13.65 -0.84
N ALA A 223 -3.44 -13.12 0.11
CA ALA A 223 -3.04 -11.93 0.87
C ALA A 223 -1.93 -12.22 1.89
N GLY A 224 -1.59 -13.48 2.13
CA GLY A 224 -0.62 -13.89 3.15
C GLY A 224 -1.13 -13.74 4.58
N LEU A 225 -2.44 -13.80 4.77
CA LEU A 225 -3.04 -13.79 6.11
C LEU A 225 -2.83 -15.16 6.80
N PRO A 226 -2.65 -15.18 8.13
CA PRO A 226 -2.60 -16.43 8.90
C PRO A 226 -3.87 -17.27 8.69
N ARG A 227 -3.73 -18.59 8.76
CA ARG A 227 -4.89 -19.50 8.69
C ARG A 227 -5.89 -19.16 9.79
N GLY A 228 -7.16 -19.07 9.44
CA GLY A 228 -8.25 -18.78 10.39
C GLY A 228 -8.60 -17.29 10.55
N VAL A 229 -7.82 -16.39 9.96
CA VAL A 229 -8.21 -14.98 9.86
C VAL A 229 -9.12 -14.84 8.64
N VAL A 230 -10.44 -14.83 8.90
CA VAL A 230 -11.43 -14.43 7.90
C VAL A 230 -11.85 -13.01 8.24
N THR A 231 -11.52 -12.06 7.37
CA THR A 231 -12.09 -10.72 7.47
C THR A 231 -13.53 -10.85 7.00
N GLY A 232 -14.48 -10.78 7.91
CA GLY A 232 -15.90 -10.81 7.57
C GLY A 232 -16.17 -9.83 6.44
N GLY A 233 -16.80 -10.31 5.37
CA GLY A 233 -17.30 -9.41 4.34
C GLY A 233 -18.23 -8.43 5.02
N ALA A 234 -18.04 -7.13 4.75
CA ALA A 234 -19.07 -6.15 5.10
C ALA A 234 -20.38 -6.58 4.43
N PRO A 235 -21.51 -6.42 5.09
CA PRO A 235 -22.81 -6.74 4.54
C PRO A 235 -23.11 -5.93 3.27
#